data_0f54300930ba43abae1d2fc9c1372225
#
_entry.id   0f54300930ba43abae1d2fc9c1372225
#
_cell.length_a   1.000
_cell.length_b   1.000
_cell.length_c   1.000
_cell.angle_alpha   90.00
_cell.angle_beta   90.00
_cell.angle_gamma   90.00
#
_symmetry.space_group_name_H-M   'P 1'
#
loop_
_entity.id
_entity.type
_entity.pdbx_description
1 polymer ?
#
loop_
_entity_poly.entity_id
_entity_poly.type
_entity_poly.pdbx_seq_one_letter_code
_entity_poly.pdbx_strand_id
1 'polypeptide(L)'
;DVPNKFISSDEKYKYLTCYINTILKTDALVEGVFNLLKKDQIVNGRKFSMIYFADHGRAHYYKSDKIILNNNSTSALHYEIPLIKIDSYSFDRKINNSRKYGVRFVDGLANWMGIENKNISAYDLFDGVNDEYDYGYQKILAEKKPIDDPAIDLRPYLTKKIDGVD
;
A
#
# COMPACT_ATOMS: atom_id res chain seq x y z
N ASP A 1 4.02 -20.16 8.25
CA ASP A 1 2.95 -19.79 9.19
C ASP A 1 3.14 -18.33 9.57
N VAL A 2 2.19 -17.48 9.13
CA VAL A 2 2.18 -16.07 9.53
C VAL A 2 1.89 -16.04 11.03
N PRO A 3 2.71 -15.37 11.85
CA PRO A 3 2.47 -15.31 13.28
C PRO A 3 1.07 -14.75 13.56
N ASN A 4 0.26 -15.46 14.36
CA ASN A 4 -1.06 -15.04 14.79
C ASN A 4 -1.00 -13.82 15.75
N LYS A 5 -0.28 -12.77 15.39
CA LYS A 5 0.01 -11.63 16.27
C LYS A 5 -1.14 -10.66 16.44
N PHE A 6 -2.17 -10.78 15.60
CA PHE A 6 -3.32 -9.89 15.56
C PHE A 6 -4.64 -10.62 15.69
N ILE A 7 -4.72 -11.63 16.53
CA ILE A 7 -5.99 -12.26 16.85
C ILE A 7 -6.55 -11.53 18.05
N SER A 8 -7.55 -10.69 17.83
CA SER A 8 -8.44 -10.28 18.88
C SER A 8 -9.58 -11.30 18.98
N SER A 9 -9.82 -11.85 20.17
CA SER A 9 -10.99 -12.66 20.45
C SER A 9 -12.27 -11.82 20.55
N ASP A 10 -12.15 -10.50 20.55
CA ASP A 10 -13.26 -9.58 20.58
C ASP A 10 -13.96 -9.53 19.22
N GLU A 11 -15.25 -9.86 19.18
CA GLU A 11 -16.10 -9.82 17.99
C GLU A 11 -16.10 -8.44 17.30
N LYS A 12 -15.86 -7.37 18.04
CA LYS A 12 -15.70 -6.01 17.53
C LYS A 12 -14.64 -5.94 16.42
N TYR A 13 -13.55 -6.67 16.55
CA TYR A 13 -12.38 -6.60 15.67
C TYR A 13 -12.26 -7.77 14.70
N LYS A 14 -13.25 -8.65 14.62
CA LYS A 14 -13.19 -9.84 13.79
C LYS A 14 -12.81 -9.57 12.34
N TYR A 15 -13.45 -8.60 11.70
CA TYR A 15 -13.15 -8.24 10.31
C TYR A 15 -11.79 -7.57 10.18
N LEU A 16 -11.44 -6.70 11.13
CA LEU A 16 -10.14 -6.04 11.17
C LEU A 16 -9.01 -7.07 11.33
N THR A 17 -9.17 -8.05 12.21
CA THR A 17 -8.20 -9.14 12.39
C THR A 17 -7.96 -9.90 11.09
N CYS A 18 -9.02 -10.26 10.37
CA CYS A 18 -8.89 -10.90 9.06
C CYS A 18 -8.15 -10.04 8.06
N TYR A 19 -8.44 -8.75 8.01
CA TYR A 19 -7.80 -7.81 7.11
C TYR A 19 -6.30 -7.64 7.41
N ILE A 20 -5.93 -7.45 8.67
CA ILE A 20 -4.53 -7.35 9.11
C ILE A 20 -3.77 -8.62 8.78
N ASN A 21 -4.36 -9.79 9.01
CA ASN A 21 -3.72 -11.06 8.65
C ASN A 21 -3.50 -11.20 7.13
N THR A 22 -4.38 -10.62 6.33
CA THR A 22 -4.19 -10.56 4.86
C THR A 22 -3.00 -9.66 4.50
N ILE A 23 -2.87 -8.50 5.15
CA ILE A 23 -1.71 -7.60 4.97
C ILE A 23 -0.41 -8.31 5.35
N LEU A 24 -0.38 -9.01 6.50
CA LEU A 24 0.80 -9.78 6.93
C LEU A 24 1.19 -10.87 5.93
N LYS A 25 0.22 -11.56 5.33
CA LYS A 25 0.50 -12.52 4.26
C LYS A 25 1.06 -11.88 3.00
N THR A 26 0.53 -10.72 2.65
CA THR A 26 1.03 -9.93 1.52
C THR A 26 2.46 -9.47 1.77
N ASP A 27 2.76 -8.99 2.97
CA ASP A 27 4.11 -8.59 3.39
C ASP A 27 5.10 -9.76 3.27
N ALA A 28 4.74 -10.93 3.79
CA ALA A 28 5.55 -12.13 3.65
C ALA A 28 5.75 -12.56 2.17
N LEU A 29 4.75 -12.37 1.31
CA LEU A 29 4.88 -12.63 -0.12
C LEU A 29 5.87 -11.64 -0.77
N VAL A 30 5.74 -10.36 -0.48
CA VAL A 30 6.65 -9.30 -0.98
C VAL A 30 8.08 -9.58 -0.53
N GLU A 31 8.28 -9.92 0.75
CA GLU A 31 9.57 -10.35 1.28
C GLU A 31 10.12 -11.58 0.54
N GLY A 32 9.30 -12.58 0.30
CA GLY A 32 9.69 -13.78 -0.46
C GLY A 32 10.18 -13.44 -1.87
N VAL A 33 9.46 -12.59 -2.59
CA VAL A 33 9.88 -12.11 -3.92
C VAL A 33 11.20 -11.33 -3.84
N PHE A 34 11.31 -10.41 -2.88
CA PHE A 34 12.53 -9.65 -2.65
C PHE A 34 13.73 -10.57 -2.41
N ASN A 35 13.59 -11.58 -1.57
CA ASN A 35 14.66 -12.53 -1.25
C ASN A 35 15.08 -13.36 -2.46
N LEU A 36 14.15 -13.74 -3.34
CA LEU A 36 14.46 -14.42 -4.60
C LEU A 36 15.26 -13.52 -5.54
N LEU A 37 14.85 -12.28 -5.71
CA LEU A 37 15.56 -11.28 -6.52
C LEU A 37 16.95 -10.98 -5.94
N LYS A 38 17.06 -10.89 -4.62
CA LYS A 38 18.32 -10.68 -3.92
C LYS A 38 19.29 -11.85 -4.12
N LYS A 39 18.78 -13.07 -4.10
CA LYS A 39 19.57 -14.27 -4.41
C LYS A 39 20.08 -14.24 -5.85
N ASP A 40 19.24 -13.89 -6.82
CA ASP A 40 19.64 -13.75 -8.21
C ASP A 40 20.70 -12.65 -8.38
N GLN A 41 20.57 -11.53 -7.69
CA GLN A 41 21.59 -10.48 -7.67
C GLN A 41 22.95 -11.01 -7.19
N ILE A 42 22.97 -11.79 -6.12
CA ILE A 42 24.21 -12.34 -5.56
C ILE A 42 24.85 -13.34 -6.54
N VAL A 43 24.07 -14.19 -7.17
CA VAL A 43 24.55 -15.26 -8.05
C VAL A 43 24.96 -14.72 -9.43
N ASN A 44 24.14 -13.83 -10.00
CA ASN A 44 24.26 -13.40 -11.40
C ASN A 44 24.69 -11.94 -11.56
N GLY A 45 24.88 -11.19 -10.47
CA GLY A 45 25.26 -9.77 -10.50
C GLY A 45 24.19 -8.82 -11.03
N ARG A 46 22.95 -9.29 -11.20
CA ARG A 46 21.87 -8.51 -11.79
C ARG A 46 21.29 -7.53 -10.77
N LYS A 47 21.23 -6.26 -11.14
CA LYS A 47 20.45 -5.28 -10.38
C LYS A 47 18.97 -5.50 -10.63
N PHE A 48 18.15 -5.23 -9.62
CA PHE A 48 16.68 -5.28 -9.76
C PHE A 48 16.03 -4.04 -9.16
N SER A 49 14.83 -3.78 -9.64
CA SER A 49 13.89 -2.85 -9.04
C SER A 49 12.53 -3.56 -8.96
N MET A 50 11.84 -3.39 -7.85
CA MET A 50 10.54 -3.98 -7.58
C MET A 50 9.55 -2.89 -7.18
N ILE A 51 8.34 -2.93 -7.75
CA ILE A 51 7.24 -2.05 -7.36
C ILE A 51 6.15 -2.90 -6.72
N TYR A 52 5.62 -2.42 -5.59
CA TYR A 52 4.42 -2.94 -4.96
C TYR A 52 3.37 -1.83 -4.88
N PHE A 53 2.14 -2.16 -5.22
CA PHE A 53 0.97 -1.30 -5.09
C PHE A 53 -0.29 -2.15 -4.88
N ALA A 54 -1.36 -1.53 -4.39
CA ALA A 54 -2.68 -2.14 -4.32
C ALA A 54 -3.56 -1.62 -5.46
N ASP A 55 -4.58 -2.38 -5.87
CA ASP A 55 -5.56 -1.99 -6.88
C ASP A 55 -6.53 -0.92 -6.36
N HIS A 56 -6.90 -1.00 -5.08
CA HIS A 56 -7.69 0.00 -4.36
C HIS A 56 -7.46 -0.11 -2.85
N GLY A 57 -7.82 0.94 -2.14
CA GLY A 57 -7.87 0.96 -0.69
C GLY A 57 -9.15 0.32 -0.15
N ARG A 58 -9.31 0.37 1.18
CA ARG A 58 -10.49 -0.20 1.83
C ARG A 58 -11.04 0.73 2.88
N ALA A 59 -12.30 1.11 2.73
CA ALA A 59 -13.00 1.91 3.73
C ALA A 59 -13.34 1.08 4.96
N HIS A 60 -13.36 1.74 6.10
CA HIS A 60 -13.83 1.16 7.35
C HIS A 60 -14.78 2.12 8.07
N TYR A 61 -15.68 1.59 8.86
CA TYR A 61 -16.63 2.36 9.66
C TYR A 61 -17.14 1.54 10.85
N TYR A 62 -17.66 2.23 11.85
CA TYR A 62 -18.33 1.59 12.96
C TYR A 62 -19.80 1.33 12.64
N LYS A 63 -20.24 0.11 12.88
CA LYS A 63 -21.65 -0.27 12.86
C LYS A 63 -21.98 -0.95 14.18
N SER A 64 -22.79 -0.28 15.01
CA SER A 64 -22.91 -0.63 16.44
C SER A 64 -21.53 -0.63 17.07
N ASP A 65 -21.09 -1.73 17.65
CA ASP A 65 -19.79 -1.84 18.32
C ASP A 65 -18.74 -2.52 17.45
N LYS A 66 -19.04 -2.81 16.13
CA LYS A 66 -18.15 -3.57 15.25
C LYS A 66 -17.51 -2.66 14.21
N ILE A 67 -16.24 -2.92 13.92
CA ILE A 67 -15.54 -2.32 12.79
C ILE A 67 -15.87 -3.16 11.55
N ILE A 68 -16.49 -2.50 10.59
CA ILE A 68 -16.84 -3.09 9.30
C ILE A 68 -15.90 -2.55 8.24
N LEU A 69 -15.39 -3.43 7.40
CA LEU A 69 -14.54 -3.13 6.25
C LEU A 69 -15.33 -3.40 4.98
N ASN A 70 -15.36 -2.44 4.07
CA ASN A 70 -16.03 -2.61 2.78
C ASN A 70 -15.35 -1.81 1.66
N ASN A 71 -15.79 -2.08 0.44
CA ASN A 71 -15.45 -1.28 -0.72
C ASN A 71 -16.48 -0.15 -0.82
N ASN A 72 -16.07 1.08 -0.53
CA ASN A 72 -16.93 2.23 -0.59
C ASN A 72 -16.32 3.31 -1.48
N SER A 73 -16.84 3.44 -2.70
CA SER A 73 -16.37 4.41 -3.70
C SER A 73 -16.63 5.87 -3.32
N THR A 74 -17.30 6.13 -2.21
CA THR A 74 -17.50 7.49 -1.69
C THR A 74 -16.56 7.83 -0.55
N SER A 75 -15.70 6.89 -0.13
CA SER A 75 -14.68 7.11 0.88
C SER A 75 -13.32 7.39 0.25
N ALA A 76 -12.60 8.38 0.76
CA ALA A 76 -11.21 8.64 0.38
C ALA A 76 -10.31 7.41 0.59
N LEU A 77 -10.57 6.65 1.66
CA LEU A 77 -9.81 5.44 1.99
C LEU A 77 -9.89 4.35 0.91
N HIS A 78 -10.91 4.40 0.04
CA HIS A 78 -11.01 3.48 -1.09
C HIS A 78 -10.00 3.78 -2.21
N TYR A 79 -9.55 5.02 -2.31
CA TYR A 79 -8.68 5.51 -3.38
C TYR A 79 -7.22 5.65 -2.94
N GLU A 80 -6.98 5.74 -1.64
CA GLU A 80 -5.63 5.88 -1.11
C GLU A 80 -4.95 4.51 -1.01
N ILE A 81 -3.90 4.33 -1.79
CA ILE A 81 -3.13 3.09 -1.84
C ILE A 81 -1.64 3.35 -1.62
N PRO A 82 -0.91 2.40 -1.04
CA PRO A 82 0.54 2.47 -1.01
C PRO A 82 1.11 2.27 -2.41
N LEU A 83 2.18 3.01 -2.73
CA LEU A 83 3.03 2.79 -3.89
C LEU A 83 4.47 2.71 -3.39
N ILE A 84 5.08 1.55 -3.47
CA ILE A 84 6.39 1.28 -2.90
C ILE A 84 7.32 0.83 -4.01
N LYS A 85 8.51 1.44 -4.08
CA LYS A 85 9.61 1.00 -4.94
C LYS A 85 10.78 0.53 -4.09
N ILE A 86 11.35 -0.62 -4.43
CA ILE A 86 12.53 -1.18 -3.78
C ILE A 86 13.59 -1.40 -4.87
N ASP A 87 14.70 -0.69 -4.75
CA ASP A 87 15.84 -0.80 -5.67
C ASP A 87 16.99 -1.54 -4.98
N SER A 88 17.58 -2.52 -5.66
CA SER A 88 18.72 -3.29 -5.14
C SER A 88 20.02 -2.49 -4.96
N TYR A 89 20.05 -1.28 -5.46
CA TYR A 89 21.21 -0.38 -5.50
C TYR A 89 21.00 0.90 -4.68
N SER A 90 19.87 1.02 -3.99
CA SER A 90 19.60 2.14 -3.07
C SER A 90 19.27 1.60 -1.68
N PHE A 91 19.92 2.17 -0.68
CA PHE A 91 19.72 1.80 0.73
C PHE A 91 18.99 2.89 1.51
N ASP A 92 18.72 4.03 0.88
CA ASP A 92 18.05 5.16 1.53
C ASP A 92 16.55 4.98 1.47
N ARG A 93 15.93 4.93 2.64
CA ARG A 93 14.47 4.99 2.73
C ARG A 93 14.00 6.43 2.54
N LYS A 94 13.17 6.65 1.53
CA LYS A 94 12.50 7.93 1.26
C LYS A 94 10.98 7.74 1.41
N ILE A 95 10.32 8.69 2.03
CA ILE A 95 8.86 8.73 2.12
C ILE A 95 8.42 10.00 1.42
N ASN A 96 7.65 9.85 0.35
CA ASN A 96 7.05 10.94 -0.38
C ASN A 96 5.55 10.98 -0.05
N ASN A 97 5.06 12.15 0.31
CA ASN A 97 3.63 12.39 0.51
C ASN A 97 2.98 13.01 -0.74
N SER A 98 3.62 12.86 -1.90
CA SER A 98 3.10 13.32 -3.17
C SER A 98 1.92 12.46 -3.61
N ARG A 99 0.96 13.13 -4.27
CA ARG A 99 -0.22 12.46 -4.80
C ARG A 99 -0.01 12.13 -6.27
N LYS A 100 -0.12 10.85 -6.60
CA LYS A 100 -0.08 10.32 -7.96
C LYS A 100 -1.42 9.66 -8.27
N TYR A 101 -1.94 9.91 -9.47
CA TYR A 101 -3.25 9.36 -9.86
C TYR A 101 -3.12 8.11 -10.73
N GLY A 102 -3.94 7.12 -10.44
CA GLY A 102 -3.93 5.82 -11.11
C GLY A 102 -4.15 5.88 -12.63
N VAL A 103 -4.79 6.94 -13.14
CA VAL A 103 -4.99 7.15 -14.59
C VAL A 103 -3.67 7.34 -15.36
N ARG A 104 -2.59 7.75 -14.67
CA ARG A 104 -1.25 7.89 -15.24
C ARG A 104 -0.35 6.69 -14.95
N PHE A 105 -0.89 5.68 -14.26
CA PHE A 105 -0.08 4.56 -13.77
C PHE A 105 0.59 3.77 -14.90
N VAL A 106 -0.12 3.56 -16.01
CA VAL A 106 0.44 2.83 -17.16
C VAL A 106 1.62 3.58 -17.79
N ASP A 107 1.50 4.91 -17.96
CA ASP A 107 2.60 5.75 -18.43
C ASP A 107 3.81 5.62 -17.49
N GLY A 108 3.56 5.79 -16.19
CA GLY A 108 4.62 5.72 -15.19
C GLY A 108 5.29 4.36 -15.08
N LEU A 109 4.53 3.28 -15.19
CA LEU A 109 5.08 1.93 -15.19
C LEU A 109 5.93 1.67 -16.43
N ALA A 110 5.45 2.10 -17.61
CA ALA A 110 6.21 1.98 -18.85
C ALA A 110 7.51 2.78 -18.80
N ASN A 111 7.47 4.02 -18.32
CA ASN A 111 8.68 4.84 -18.15
C ASN A 111 9.66 4.21 -17.15
N TRP A 112 9.16 3.67 -16.02
CA TRP A 112 9.99 2.95 -15.06
C TRP A 112 10.66 1.71 -15.66
N MET A 113 9.98 0.99 -16.57
CA MET A 113 10.54 -0.16 -17.30
C MET A 113 11.46 0.26 -18.45
N GLY A 114 11.59 1.56 -18.75
CA GLY A 114 12.37 2.05 -19.90
C GLY A 114 11.71 1.80 -21.25
N ILE A 115 10.38 1.65 -21.27
CA ILE A 115 9.62 1.47 -22.51
C ILE A 115 9.32 2.84 -23.12
N GLU A 116 9.82 3.06 -24.32
CA GLU A 116 9.57 4.28 -25.09
C GLU A 116 8.57 4.00 -26.21
N ASN A 117 7.49 4.77 -26.27
CA ASN A 117 6.50 4.71 -27.33
C ASN A 117 5.79 6.06 -27.47
N LYS A 118 5.44 6.43 -28.71
CA LYS A 118 4.72 7.70 -29.00
C LYS A 118 3.39 7.89 -28.24
N ASN A 119 2.78 6.80 -27.80
CA ASN A 119 1.53 6.81 -27.06
C ASN A 119 1.73 6.81 -25.54
N ILE A 120 2.98 6.78 -25.06
CA ILE A 120 3.34 6.81 -23.64
C ILE A 120 3.88 8.20 -23.34
N SER A 121 3.21 8.89 -22.42
CA SER A 121 3.66 10.21 -21.96
C SER A 121 4.75 10.06 -20.92
N ALA A 122 5.68 11.01 -20.89
CA ALA A 122 6.68 11.09 -19.83
C ALA A 122 5.99 11.27 -18.48
N TYR A 123 6.24 10.36 -17.53
CA TYR A 123 5.65 10.40 -16.21
C TYR A 123 6.47 9.58 -15.22
N ASP A 124 6.93 10.19 -14.14
CA ASP A 124 7.64 9.50 -13.07
C ASP A 124 6.71 9.31 -11.86
N LEU A 125 6.49 8.06 -11.49
CA LEU A 125 5.70 7.67 -10.32
C LEU A 125 6.36 8.07 -8.99
N PHE A 126 7.68 8.33 -8.98
CA PHE A 126 8.48 8.45 -7.77
C PHE A 126 9.25 9.78 -7.65
N ASP A 127 8.94 10.76 -8.48
CA ASP A 127 9.61 12.08 -8.49
C ASP A 127 9.32 12.94 -7.23
N GLY A 128 8.33 12.55 -6.43
CA GLY A 128 7.94 13.29 -5.23
C GLY A 128 7.10 14.54 -5.52
N VAL A 129 6.64 14.72 -6.75
CA VAL A 129 5.82 15.87 -7.19
C VAL A 129 4.35 15.47 -7.26
N ASN A 130 3.45 16.33 -6.79
CA ASN A 130 2.01 16.11 -6.96
C ASN A 130 1.60 16.21 -8.41
N ASP A 131 0.67 15.37 -8.83
CA ASP A 131 -0.01 15.58 -10.11
C ASP A 131 -0.79 16.90 -10.07
N GLU A 132 -0.65 17.69 -11.13
CA GLU A 132 -1.33 19.01 -11.25
C GLU A 132 -2.83 18.87 -11.45
N TYR A 133 -3.25 17.85 -12.16
CA TYR A 133 -4.64 17.63 -12.51
C TYR A 133 -5.33 16.73 -11.48
N ASP A 134 -6.44 17.24 -10.92
CA ASP A 134 -7.31 16.47 -10.02
C ASP A 134 -8.38 15.71 -10.81
N TYR A 135 -8.31 14.40 -10.80
CA TYR A 135 -9.27 13.51 -11.46
C TYR A 135 -10.55 13.26 -10.62
N GLY A 136 -10.94 14.19 -9.78
CA GLY A 136 -12.15 14.12 -8.97
C GLY A 136 -11.93 13.69 -7.52
N TYR A 137 -10.69 13.49 -7.09
CA TYR A 137 -10.39 13.09 -5.71
C TYR A 137 -10.73 14.19 -4.70
N GLN A 138 -10.51 15.47 -5.05
CA GLN A 138 -10.88 16.60 -4.18
C GLN A 138 -12.39 16.65 -3.92
N LYS A 139 -13.20 16.28 -4.90
CA LYS A 139 -14.65 16.18 -4.74
C LYS A 139 -14.99 15.10 -3.69
N ILE A 140 -14.32 13.95 -3.75
CA ILE A 140 -14.50 12.87 -2.77
C ILE A 140 -14.09 13.34 -1.37
N LEU A 141 -12.96 14.05 -1.25
CA LEU A 141 -12.52 14.63 0.02
C LEU A 141 -13.50 15.64 0.58
N ALA A 142 -14.09 16.48 -0.29
CA ALA A 142 -15.06 17.51 0.12
C ALA A 142 -16.42 16.92 0.53
N GLU A 143 -16.79 15.80 -0.05
CA GLU A 143 -18.04 15.08 0.27
C GLU A 143 -17.89 14.19 1.51
N LYS A 144 -16.98 14.52 2.44
CA LYS A 144 -16.77 13.76 3.68
C LYS A 144 -18.10 13.31 4.27
N LYS A 145 -18.33 12.02 4.20
CA LYS A 145 -19.48 11.39 4.84
C LYS A 145 -19.08 10.93 6.24
N PRO A 146 -20.05 10.83 7.17
CA PRO A 146 -19.82 10.35 8.53
C PRO A 146 -19.23 8.92 8.61
N ILE A 147 -19.03 8.30 7.44
CA ILE A 147 -18.57 6.92 7.27
C ILE A 147 -17.03 6.85 7.18
N ASP A 148 -16.37 7.97 6.89
CA ASP A 148 -14.91 8.01 6.89
C ASP A 148 -14.43 8.13 8.34
N ASP A 149 -14.20 6.98 8.92
CA ASP A 149 -13.83 6.84 10.31
C ASP A 149 -12.40 7.34 10.56
N PRO A 150 -12.14 7.89 11.74
CA PRO A 150 -10.78 8.22 12.14
C PRO A 150 -9.90 6.97 12.08
N ALA A 151 -8.61 7.17 11.85
CA ALA A 151 -7.63 6.10 11.79
C ALA A 151 -7.77 5.13 12.97
N ILE A 152 -7.88 3.85 12.68
CA ILE A 152 -7.93 2.82 13.72
C ILE A 152 -6.53 2.73 14.33
N ASP A 153 -6.43 2.95 15.64
CA ASP A 153 -5.18 2.75 16.36
C ASP A 153 -4.90 1.26 16.54
N LEU A 154 -3.92 0.76 15.81
CA LEU A 154 -3.50 -0.64 15.89
C LEU A 154 -2.51 -0.93 17.01
N ARG A 155 -1.93 0.10 17.66
CA ARG A 155 -0.91 -0.07 18.71
C ARG A 155 -1.36 -0.99 19.84
N PRO A 156 -2.61 -0.95 20.32
CA PRO A 156 -3.06 -1.88 21.36
C PRO A 156 -3.03 -3.36 20.94
N TYR A 157 -2.99 -3.62 19.62
CA TYR A 157 -3.02 -4.98 19.05
C TYR A 157 -1.63 -5.46 18.62
N LEU A 158 -0.65 -4.56 18.63
CA LEU A 158 0.75 -4.88 18.32
C LEU A 158 1.49 -5.48 19.53
N THR A 159 0.79 -6.13 20.45
CA THR A 159 1.23 -6.43 21.81
C THR A 159 2.22 -7.56 21.97
N LYS A 160 2.86 -8.07 20.93
CA LYS A 160 4.03 -8.94 21.12
C LYS A 160 5.17 -8.44 20.25
N LYS A 161 6.24 -7.99 20.93
CA LYS A 161 7.56 -7.90 20.32
C LYS A 161 7.81 -9.18 19.52
N ILE A 162 8.34 -9.01 18.32
CA ILE A 162 8.98 -10.11 17.61
C ILE A 162 10.21 -10.42 18.43
N ASP A 163 10.15 -11.46 19.25
CA ASP A 163 11.34 -11.95 19.95
C ASP A 163 12.34 -12.33 18.85
N GLY A 164 13.42 -11.57 18.73
CA GLY A 164 14.53 -11.86 17.82
C GLY A 164 14.76 -10.89 16.66
N VAL A 165 14.22 -9.67 16.70
CA VAL A 165 14.63 -8.57 15.83
C VAL A 165 14.94 -7.36 16.72
N ASP A 166 16.21 -7.23 17.06
CA ASP A 166 16.83 -5.99 17.51
C ASP A 166 17.18 -5.11 16.28
#